data_1893553d5a7ad9b6c396a0278e045c4b
#
_entry.id   1893553d5a7ad9b6c396a0278e045c4b
#
_cell.length_a   1.000
_cell.length_b   1.000
_cell.length_c   1.000
_cell.angle_alpha   90.00
_cell.angle_beta   90.00
_cell.angle_gamma   90.00
#
_symmetry.space_group_name_H-M   'P 1'
#
loop_
_entity.id
_entity.type
_entity.pdbx_description
1 polymer ?
#
loop_
_entity_poly.entity_id
_entity_poly.type
_entity_poly.pdbx_seq_one_letter_code
_entity_poly.pdbx_strand_id
1 'polypeptide(L)'
;MEKLIKVGDFVSVIDDIHQGVVVKIANNIFSIDIDGFLYYYNRADLVKIEKHLDNISVAPPKDFNMQSNRNKKSKNSSKISSQSKNIIDLHIHHLTNSERGMSKHDKLLLQLSTAKTKIDDAINNKNSKLIIIHGVGKGVLKNELIKLFDSYTNIEYYDASYKEYGYGATEIKIYNN
;
A
#
# COMPACT_ATOMS: atom_id res chain seq x y z
N MET A 1 -5.99 -17.08 -24.43
CA MET A 1 -7.18 -16.32 -23.99
C MET A 1 -6.93 -15.85 -22.56
N GLU A 2 -6.80 -14.55 -22.34
CA GLU A 2 -6.69 -14.02 -20.97
C GLU A 2 -8.01 -14.26 -20.23
N LYS A 3 -7.93 -14.93 -19.09
CA LYS A 3 -9.11 -15.20 -18.27
C LYS A 3 -9.60 -13.90 -17.64
N LEU A 4 -10.85 -13.56 -17.88
CA LEU A 4 -11.49 -12.38 -17.29
C LEU A 4 -11.55 -12.53 -15.75
N ILE A 5 -10.99 -11.56 -15.02
CA ILE A 5 -11.08 -11.50 -13.55
C ILE A 5 -12.40 -10.82 -13.17
N LYS A 6 -13.13 -11.42 -12.21
CA LYS A 6 -14.41 -10.93 -11.68
C LYS A 6 -14.34 -10.73 -10.18
N VAL A 7 -15.29 -9.99 -9.62
CA VAL A 7 -15.48 -9.91 -8.18
C VAL A 7 -15.74 -11.31 -7.61
N GLY A 8 -15.04 -11.66 -6.54
CA GLY A 8 -15.06 -12.98 -5.90
C GLY A 8 -13.95 -13.92 -6.41
N ASP A 9 -13.24 -13.59 -7.47
CA ASP A 9 -12.11 -14.38 -7.94
C ASP A 9 -10.92 -14.25 -6.99
N PHE A 10 -10.20 -15.37 -6.80
CA PHE A 10 -8.94 -15.37 -6.07
C PHE A 10 -7.79 -15.07 -7.05
N VAL A 11 -6.98 -14.11 -6.70
CA VAL A 11 -5.92 -13.59 -7.56
C VAL A 11 -4.58 -13.52 -6.83
N SER A 12 -3.49 -13.64 -7.58
CA SER A 12 -2.13 -13.33 -7.13
C SER A 12 -1.65 -12.07 -7.80
N VAL A 13 -0.89 -11.29 -7.06
CA VAL A 13 -0.21 -10.11 -7.61
C VAL A 13 1.07 -10.57 -8.30
N ILE A 14 1.29 -10.09 -9.54
CA ILE A 14 2.51 -10.36 -10.29
C ILE A 14 3.65 -9.61 -9.58
N ASP A 15 4.78 -10.28 -9.43
CA ASP A 15 5.98 -9.73 -8.77
C ASP A 15 5.85 -9.46 -7.25
N ASP A 16 4.73 -9.89 -6.63
CA ASP A 16 4.53 -9.82 -5.19
C ASP A 16 4.06 -11.18 -4.65
N ILE A 17 4.23 -11.41 -3.34
CA ILE A 17 3.73 -12.61 -2.65
C ILE A 17 2.24 -12.51 -2.30
N HIS A 18 1.64 -11.36 -2.52
CA HIS A 18 0.25 -11.10 -2.16
C HIS A 18 -0.73 -11.91 -2.99
N GLN A 19 -1.68 -12.52 -2.29
CA GLN A 19 -2.81 -13.23 -2.86
C GLN A 19 -4.07 -12.84 -2.09
N GLY A 20 -5.18 -12.67 -2.79
CA GLY A 20 -6.42 -12.25 -2.14
C GLY A 20 -7.63 -12.41 -3.03
N VAL A 21 -8.78 -11.99 -2.51
CA VAL A 21 -10.07 -12.03 -3.19
C VAL A 21 -10.41 -10.67 -3.78
N VAL A 22 -10.82 -10.63 -5.03
CA VAL A 22 -11.32 -9.40 -5.66
C VAL A 22 -12.66 -9.03 -5.05
N VAL A 23 -12.74 -7.91 -4.35
CA VAL A 23 -13.98 -7.43 -3.70
C VAL A 23 -14.69 -6.34 -4.48
N LYS A 24 -13.97 -5.61 -5.33
CA LYS A 24 -14.54 -4.54 -6.16
C LYS A 24 -13.70 -4.32 -7.42
N ILE A 25 -14.37 -3.92 -8.50
CA ILE A 25 -13.72 -3.50 -9.75
C ILE A 25 -14.36 -2.16 -10.16
N ALA A 26 -13.54 -1.13 -10.33
CA ALA A 26 -13.98 0.18 -10.79
C ALA A 26 -12.86 0.86 -11.61
N ASN A 27 -13.20 1.39 -12.78
CA ASN A 27 -12.26 2.13 -13.66
C ASN A 27 -10.94 1.37 -13.92
N ASN A 28 -11.02 0.05 -14.17
CA ASN A 28 -9.87 -0.84 -14.37
C ASN A 28 -8.97 -1.03 -13.12
N ILE A 29 -9.40 -0.54 -11.95
CA ILE A 29 -8.75 -0.77 -10.67
C ILE A 29 -9.49 -1.88 -9.94
N PHE A 30 -8.74 -2.86 -9.47
CA PHE A 30 -9.21 -4.03 -8.74
C PHE A 30 -8.90 -3.83 -7.26
N SER A 31 -9.93 -3.78 -6.42
CA SER A 31 -9.78 -3.79 -4.97
C SER A 31 -9.71 -5.25 -4.52
N ILE A 32 -8.62 -5.63 -3.88
CA ILE A 32 -8.34 -6.99 -3.45
C ILE A 32 -8.28 -7.01 -1.94
N ASP A 33 -9.04 -7.90 -1.34
CA ASP A 33 -8.94 -8.21 0.08
C ASP A 33 -7.81 -9.21 0.30
N ILE A 34 -6.80 -8.80 1.02
CA ILE A 34 -5.65 -9.60 1.43
C ILE A 34 -5.61 -9.55 2.96
N ASP A 35 -5.95 -10.66 3.60
CA ASP A 35 -5.95 -10.80 5.06
C ASP A 35 -6.76 -9.72 5.82
N GLY A 36 -7.89 -9.28 5.22
CA GLY A 36 -8.79 -8.27 5.78
C GLY A 36 -8.43 -6.82 5.43
N PHE A 37 -7.43 -6.60 4.58
CA PHE A 37 -7.05 -5.29 4.07
C PHE A 37 -7.34 -5.15 2.59
N LEU A 38 -7.79 -3.94 2.19
CA LEU A 38 -8.08 -3.61 0.80
C LEU A 38 -6.84 -3.01 0.12
N TYR A 39 -6.37 -3.71 -0.91
CA TYR A 39 -5.30 -3.24 -1.80
C TYR A 39 -5.87 -2.95 -3.18
N TYR A 40 -5.24 -2.03 -3.91
CA TYR A 40 -5.70 -1.57 -5.21
C TYR A 40 -4.64 -1.87 -6.26
N TYR A 41 -5.01 -2.63 -7.29
CA TYR A 41 -4.12 -3.05 -8.36
C TYR A 41 -4.76 -2.82 -9.73
N ASN A 42 -3.92 -2.67 -10.76
CA ASN A 42 -4.40 -2.68 -12.14
C ASN A 42 -4.58 -4.13 -12.62
N ARG A 43 -5.39 -4.31 -13.67
CA ARG A 43 -5.61 -5.63 -14.26
C ARG A 43 -4.30 -6.32 -14.68
N ALA A 44 -3.33 -5.54 -15.17
CA ALA A 44 -2.04 -6.05 -15.64
C ALA A 44 -1.18 -6.66 -14.53
N ASP A 45 -1.41 -6.28 -13.28
CA ASP A 45 -0.64 -6.73 -12.13
C ASP A 45 -1.21 -8.00 -11.49
N LEU A 46 -2.31 -8.55 -12.06
CA LEU A 46 -3.07 -9.63 -11.44
C LEU A 46 -3.15 -10.86 -12.33
N VAL A 47 -2.91 -12.01 -11.70
CA VAL A 47 -3.15 -13.34 -12.28
C VAL A 47 -4.26 -14.03 -11.50
N LYS A 48 -5.28 -14.51 -12.23
CA LYS A 48 -6.33 -15.34 -11.63
C LYS A 48 -5.77 -16.71 -11.27
N ILE A 49 -5.92 -17.10 -10.02
CA ILE A 49 -5.58 -18.42 -9.51
C ILE A 49 -6.86 -19.26 -9.47
N GLU A 50 -6.86 -20.41 -10.18
CA GLU A 50 -7.88 -21.43 -9.98
C GLU A 50 -7.53 -22.19 -8.71
N LYS A 51 -8.33 -21.99 -7.65
CA LYS A 51 -8.23 -22.86 -6.47
C LYS A 51 -8.68 -24.25 -6.87
N HIS A 52 -7.76 -25.21 -6.90
CA HIS A 52 -8.12 -26.57 -6.60
C HIS A 52 -8.59 -26.59 -5.15
N LEU A 53 -9.87 -26.95 -4.96
CA LEU A 53 -10.51 -27.06 -3.64
C LEU A 53 -9.93 -28.26 -2.92
N ASP A 54 -8.87 -28.05 -2.16
CA ASP A 54 -8.49 -28.93 -1.05
C ASP A 54 -8.67 -28.12 0.24
N ASN A 55 -9.86 -28.31 0.81
CA ASN A 55 -10.24 -28.11 2.21
C ASN A 55 -9.58 -27.00 3.01
N ILE A 56 -10.06 -25.76 2.90
CA ILE A 56 -10.14 -24.85 4.06
C ILE A 56 -11.51 -24.18 4.02
N SER A 57 -12.42 -24.66 4.87
CA SER A 57 -13.65 -23.99 5.22
C SER A 57 -13.32 -22.73 6.00
N VAL A 58 -13.27 -21.59 5.35
CA VAL A 58 -13.41 -20.30 6.02
C VAL A 58 -14.80 -19.80 5.69
N ALA A 59 -15.72 -19.96 6.66
CA ALA A 59 -17.05 -19.38 6.59
C ALA A 59 -16.91 -17.84 6.53
N PRO A 60 -17.68 -17.16 5.66
CA PRO A 60 -17.69 -15.72 5.67
C PRO A 60 -18.25 -15.21 7.00
N PRO A 61 -17.72 -14.14 7.59
CA PRO A 61 -18.32 -13.52 8.76
C PRO A 61 -19.72 -13.03 8.37
N LYS A 62 -20.73 -13.58 9.06
CA LYS A 62 -22.10 -13.07 9.05
C LYS A 62 -22.07 -11.71 9.74
N ASP A 63 -22.81 -10.77 9.16
CA ASP A 63 -23.11 -9.43 9.64
C ASP A 63 -22.27 -8.28 9.01
N PHE A 64 -22.49 -8.08 7.70
CA PHE A 64 -22.36 -6.74 7.12
C PHE A 64 -23.77 -6.26 6.73
N ASN A 65 -24.41 -5.57 7.66
CA ASN A 65 -25.69 -4.93 7.42
C ASN A 65 -25.46 -3.66 6.57
N MET A 66 -25.75 -3.79 5.29
CA MET A 66 -25.72 -2.68 4.34
C MET A 66 -26.99 -1.85 4.51
N GLN A 67 -26.96 -0.87 5.42
CA GLN A 67 -27.95 0.19 5.38
C GLN A 67 -27.51 1.25 4.38
N SER A 68 -28.19 1.20 3.23
CA SER A 68 -28.17 2.28 2.25
C SER A 68 -28.81 3.52 2.85
N ASN A 69 -28.04 4.55 3.15
CA ASN A 69 -28.55 5.90 3.32
C ASN A 69 -28.13 6.76 2.12
N ARG A 70 -29.11 6.89 1.19
CA ARG A 70 -29.11 7.98 0.22
C ARG A 70 -29.39 9.30 0.92
N ASN A 71 -28.70 10.36 0.45
CA ASN A 71 -28.92 11.77 0.66
C ASN A 71 -28.34 12.39 1.95
N LYS A 72 -27.20 13.10 1.74
CA LYS A 72 -27.22 14.57 1.95
C LYS A 72 -25.93 15.16 1.40
N LYS A 73 -26.08 16.07 0.40
CA LYS A 73 -25.08 17.08 0.08
C LYS A 73 -24.76 17.83 1.37
N SER A 74 -23.54 17.79 1.82
CA SER A 74 -22.98 18.76 2.74
C SER A 74 -21.61 19.17 2.24
N LYS A 75 -21.56 20.41 1.76
CA LYS A 75 -20.34 21.19 1.62
C LYS A 75 -19.73 21.31 3.01
N ASN A 76 -18.63 20.67 3.26
CA ASN A 76 -17.63 21.07 4.25
C ASN A 76 -16.28 20.45 3.85
N SER A 77 -15.67 21.10 2.86
CA SER A 77 -14.25 21.01 2.60
C SER A 77 -13.54 21.84 3.64
N SER A 78 -13.10 21.25 4.71
CA SER A 78 -12.02 21.82 5.54
C SER A 78 -11.94 21.04 6.85
N LYS A 79 -11.10 20.02 6.89
CA LYS A 79 -10.32 19.54 8.05
C LYS A 79 -9.79 18.09 7.90
N ILE A 80 -9.38 17.70 6.68
CA ILE A 80 -8.62 16.44 6.48
C ILE A 80 -7.27 16.79 5.81
N SER A 81 -6.57 17.80 6.30
CA SER A 81 -5.32 18.23 5.66
C SER A 81 -4.07 18.18 6.52
N SER A 82 -4.14 17.78 7.78
CA SER A 82 -2.95 17.75 8.64
C SER A 82 -2.40 16.36 8.96
N GLN A 83 -3.15 15.28 8.74
CA GLN A 83 -2.64 13.92 8.97
C GLN A 83 -2.05 13.27 7.70
N SER A 84 -2.47 13.67 6.51
CA SER A 84 -1.99 13.11 5.24
C SER A 84 -0.60 13.59 4.82
N LYS A 85 -0.02 14.59 5.47
CA LYS A 85 1.31 15.13 5.12
C LYS A 85 2.47 14.24 5.58
N ASN A 86 2.24 13.34 6.54
CA ASN A 86 3.27 12.54 7.18
C ASN A 86 3.17 11.04 6.83
N ILE A 87 2.49 10.72 5.76
CA ILE A 87 2.39 9.35 5.23
C ILE A 87 2.81 9.37 3.77
N ILE A 88 3.68 8.47 3.39
CA ILE A 88 4.05 8.24 2.01
C ILE A 88 3.89 6.76 1.65
N ASP A 89 3.23 6.52 0.52
CA ASP A 89 3.14 5.21 -0.09
C ASP A 89 4.18 5.12 -1.22
N LEU A 90 5.10 4.16 -1.08
CA LEU A 90 6.19 3.92 -2.02
C LEU A 90 5.84 2.89 -3.09
N HIS A 91 4.60 2.37 -3.14
CA HIS A 91 4.24 1.49 -4.24
C HIS A 91 4.40 2.21 -5.57
N ILE A 92 5.02 1.54 -6.54
CA ILE A 92 5.49 2.18 -7.77
C ILE A 92 4.38 2.89 -8.56
N HIS A 93 3.16 2.36 -8.54
CA HIS A 93 2.00 2.94 -9.20
C HIS A 93 1.52 4.26 -8.57
N HIS A 94 1.97 4.61 -7.35
CA HIS A 94 1.76 5.92 -6.74
C HIS A 94 2.86 6.93 -7.10
N LEU A 95 4.01 6.44 -7.55
CA LEU A 95 5.18 7.26 -7.83
C LEU A 95 5.32 7.63 -9.31
N THR A 96 4.74 6.85 -10.22
CA THR A 96 4.80 7.09 -11.65
C THR A 96 3.50 6.74 -12.35
N ASN A 97 3.18 7.50 -13.40
CA ASN A 97 2.01 7.23 -14.25
C ASN A 97 2.27 6.10 -15.27
N SER A 98 3.51 5.67 -15.46
CA SER A 98 3.87 4.61 -16.38
C SER A 98 5.10 3.86 -15.88
N GLU A 99 4.97 2.57 -15.75
CA GLU A 99 6.07 1.66 -15.41
C GLU A 99 6.73 1.06 -16.66
N ARG A 100 6.22 1.44 -17.87
CA ARG A 100 6.67 0.87 -19.14
C ARG A 100 8.14 1.19 -19.39
N GLY A 101 8.95 0.16 -19.57
CA GLY A 101 10.39 0.28 -19.82
C GLY A 101 11.25 0.42 -18.55
N MET A 102 10.65 0.49 -17.35
CA MET A 102 11.40 0.52 -16.11
C MET A 102 11.89 -0.88 -15.72
N SER A 103 13.18 -1.03 -15.48
CA SER A 103 13.73 -2.22 -14.87
C SER A 103 13.37 -2.30 -13.38
N LYS A 104 13.54 -3.48 -12.76
CA LYS A 104 13.37 -3.62 -11.28
C LYS A 104 14.30 -2.69 -10.51
N HIS A 105 15.48 -2.44 -11.04
CA HIS A 105 16.46 -1.52 -10.45
C HIS A 105 15.99 -0.05 -10.54
N ASP A 106 15.46 0.36 -11.70
CA ASP A 106 14.93 1.72 -11.86
C ASP A 106 13.77 2.00 -10.91
N LYS A 107 12.87 1.01 -10.75
CA LYS A 107 11.76 1.10 -9.79
C LYS A 107 12.28 1.27 -8.36
N LEU A 108 13.26 0.45 -7.96
CA LEU A 108 13.88 0.54 -6.62
C LEU A 108 14.54 1.89 -6.40
N LEU A 109 15.29 2.40 -7.38
CA LEU A 109 15.94 3.71 -7.29
C LEU A 109 14.92 4.84 -7.15
N LEU A 110 13.81 4.79 -7.90
CA LEU A 110 12.74 5.78 -7.80
C LEU A 110 12.10 5.76 -6.39
N GLN A 111 11.81 4.57 -5.86
CA GLN A 111 11.26 4.39 -4.52
C GLN A 111 12.21 4.94 -3.44
N LEU A 112 13.50 4.64 -3.52
CA LEU A 112 14.51 5.10 -2.56
C LEU A 112 14.75 6.62 -2.65
N SER A 113 14.83 7.18 -3.86
CA SER A 113 14.99 8.62 -4.04
C SER A 113 13.78 9.40 -3.51
N THR A 114 12.58 8.86 -3.73
CA THR A 114 11.34 9.44 -3.20
C THR A 114 11.31 9.37 -1.68
N ALA A 115 11.68 8.22 -1.09
CA ALA A 115 11.75 8.07 0.37
C ALA A 115 12.73 9.07 0.97
N LYS A 116 13.96 9.19 0.39
CA LYS A 116 14.96 10.15 0.83
C LYS A 116 14.44 11.58 0.82
N THR A 117 13.87 12.02 -0.29
CA THR A 117 13.29 13.36 -0.43
C THR A 117 12.24 13.62 0.66
N LYS A 118 11.38 12.64 0.93
CA LYS A 118 10.31 12.79 1.92
C LYS A 118 10.82 12.80 3.37
N ILE A 119 11.89 12.07 3.66
CA ILE A 119 12.57 12.14 4.97
C ILE A 119 13.20 13.53 5.14
N ASP A 120 13.94 13.99 4.13
CA ASP A 120 14.58 15.32 4.16
C ASP A 120 13.53 16.43 4.30
N ASP A 121 12.41 16.36 3.56
CA ASP A 121 11.27 17.28 3.69
C ASP A 121 10.68 17.25 5.11
N ALA A 122 10.50 16.06 5.69
CA ALA A 122 9.94 15.90 7.03
C ALA A 122 10.85 16.51 8.10
N ILE A 123 12.17 16.31 7.98
CA ILE A 123 13.17 16.92 8.87
C ILE A 123 13.14 18.45 8.73
N ASN A 124 13.19 18.98 7.51
CA ASN A 124 13.18 20.41 7.24
C ASN A 124 11.90 21.10 7.74
N ASN A 125 10.76 20.42 7.65
CA ASN A 125 9.47 20.92 8.14
C ASN A 125 9.26 20.68 9.66
N LYS A 126 10.28 20.16 10.36
CA LYS A 126 10.23 19.84 11.79
C LYS A 126 9.08 18.90 12.16
N ASN A 127 8.74 17.98 11.26
CA ASN A 127 7.78 16.94 11.58
C ASN A 127 8.39 15.99 12.60
N SER A 128 7.62 15.57 13.58
CA SER A 128 8.11 14.61 14.60
C SER A 128 7.97 13.14 14.15
N LYS A 129 7.22 12.90 13.06
CA LYS A 129 6.86 11.55 12.62
C LYS A 129 6.62 11.50 11.12
N LEU A 130 7.05 10.40 10.47
CA LEU A 130 6.75 10.06 9.09
C LEU A 130 6.42 8.57 8.99
N ILE A 131 5.40 8.20 8.26
CA ILE A 131 5.05 6.81 7.93
C ILE A 131 5.44 6.53 6.50
N ILE A 132 6.18 5.45 6.27
CA ILE A 132 6.58 4.98 4.94
C ILE A 132 5.96 3.60 4.70
N ILE A 133 5.05 3.51 3.73
CA ILE A 133 4.44 2.26 3.27
C ILE A 133 5.27 1.75 2.10
N HIS A 134 5.93 0.60 2.27
CA HIS A 134 6.84 0.02 1.28
C HIS A 134 6.39 -1.36 0.78
N GLY A 135 5.29 -1.87 1.36
CA GLY A 135 4.80 -3.21 1.07
C GLY A 135 5.62 -4.32 1.72
N VAL A 136 5.11 -5.55 1.62
CA VAL A 136 5.76 -6.73 2.23
C VAL A 136 6.78 -7.35 1.27
N GLY A 137 6.41 -7.58 0.01
CA GLY A 137 7.25 -8.11 -1.07
C GLY A 137 8.33 -9.10 -0.62
N LYS A 138 9.44 -9.15 -1.37
CA LYS A 138 10.63 -9.97 -1.03
C LYS A 138 11.56 -9.28 -0.01
N GLY A 139 11.15 -8.14 0.55
CA GLY A 139 11.93 -7.39 1.53
C GLY A 139 13.09 -6.55 0.93
N VAL A 140 13.30 -6.57 -0.38
CA VAL A 140 14.41 -5.83 -1.02
C VAL A 140 14.32 -4.33 -0.72
N LEU A 141 13.14 -3.73 -0.96
CA LEU A 141 12.93 -2.31 -0.68
C LEU A 141 13.08 -2.01 0.82
N LYS A 142 12.51 -2.84 1.71
CA LYS A 142 12.65 -2.67 3.17
C LYS A 142 14.12 -2.66 3.59
N ASN A 143 14.92 -3.60 3.08
CA ASN A 143 16.34 -3.69 3.41
C ASN A 143 17.14 -2.46 2.94
N GLU A 144 16.85 -1.96 1.74
CA GLU A 144 17.50 -0.75 1.23
C GLU A 144 17.04 0.52 1.97
N LEU A 145 15.77 0.58 2.38
CA LEU A 145 15.26 1.66 3.23
C LEU A 145 15.94 1.67 4.61
N ILE A 146 16.17 0.50 5.21
CA ILE A 146 16.91 0.40 6.49
C ILE A 146 18.30 1.01 6.35
N LYS A 147 19.05 0.67 5.30
CA LYS A 147 20.37 1.28 5.03
C LYS A 147 20.26 2.80 4.87
N LEU A 148 19.22 3.28 4.21
CA LEU A 148 18.94 4.71 4.07
C LEU A 148 18.67 5.34 5.45
N PHE A 149 17.84 4.72 6.30
CA PHE A 149 17.52 5.23 7.63
C PHE A 149 18.75 5.29 8.52
N ASP A 150 19.62 4.27 8.48
CA ASP A 150 20.87 4.21 9.25
C ASP A 150 21.85 5.34 8.88
N SER A 151 21.66 6.00 7.72
CA SER A 151 22.49 7.16 7.33
C SER A 151 22.10 8.46 8.04
N TYR A 152 20.97 8.50 8.74
CA TYR A 152 20.50 9.66 9.48
C TYR A 152 20.78 9.51 10.98
N THR A 153 21.27 10.56 11.63
CA THR A 153 21.63 10.55 13.06
C THR A 153 20.48 11.03 13.96
N ASN A 154 19.47 11.66 13.39
CA ASN A 154 18.38 12.30 14.10
C ASN A 154 17.02 11.63 13.89
N ILE A 155 17.02 10.36 13.47
CA ILE A 155 15.80 9.56 13.34
C ILE A 155 15.94 8.24 14.09
N GLU A 156 14.79 7.72 14.52
CA GLU A 156 14.58 6.33 14.92
C GLU A 156 13.47 5.74 14.04
N TYR A 157 13.53 4.43 13.78
CA TYR A 157 12.53 3.75 12.97
C TYR A 157 12.12 2.41 13.57
N TYR A 158 10.87 2.05 13.38
CA TYR A 158 10.27 0.78 13.82
C TYR A 158 9.09 0.42 12.94
N ASP A 159 8.61 -0.82 13.03
CA ASP A 159 7.42 -1.23 12.27
C ASP A 159 6.22 -0.35 12.69
N ALA A 160 5.51 0.19 11.70
CA ALA A 160 4.34 1.03 11.95
C ALA A 160 3.17 0.19 12.49
N SER A 161 2.16 0.87 13.04
CA SER A 161 0.97 0.21 13.58
C SER A 161 0.32 -0.70 12.54
N TYR A 162 0.38 -2.01 12.78
CA TYR A 162 -0.27 -3.00 11.93
C TYR A 162 -1.77 -2.76 11.75
N LYS A 163 -2.44 -2.31 12.81
CA LYS A 163 -3.88 -2.03 12.79
C LYS A 163 -4.26 -0.87 11.85
N GLU A 164 -3.34 0.07 11.65
CA GLU A 164 -3.59 1.28 10.84
C GLU A 164 -3.04 1.14 9.41
N TYR A 165 -1.88 0.50 9.25
CA TYR A 165 -1.12 0.48 8.00
C TYR A 165 -0.87 -0.92 7.43
N GLY A 166 -1.28 -1.98 8.15
CA GLY A 166 -1.01 -3.35 7.76
C GLY A 166 0.47 -3.73 7.91
N TYR A 167 0.85 -4.85 7.28
CA TYR A 167 2.25 -5.23 7.14
C TYR A 167 2.92 -4.39 6.03
N GLY A 168 4.21 -4.14 6.18
CA GLY A 168 4.99 -3.45 5.15
C GLY A 168 4.94 -1.93 5.25
N ALA A 169 4.77 -1.39 6.46
CA ALA A 169 4.94 0.01 6.77
C ALA A 169 5.94 0.21 7.91
N THR A 170 6.75 1.26 7.80
CA THR A 170 7.73 1.68 8.80
C THR A 170 7.38 3.08 9.31
N GLU A 171 7.37 3.25 10.60
CA GLU A 171 7.24 4.54 11.26
C GLU A 171 8.65 5.09 11.55
N ILE A 172 8.89 6.32 11.12
CA ILE A 172 10.09 7.08 11.41
C ILE A 172 9.73 8.17 12.41
N LYS A 173 10.43 8.18 13.54
CA LYS A 173 10.39 9.24 14.55
C LYS A 173 11.58 10.17 14.30
N ILE A 174 11.31 11.47 14.21
CA ILE A 174 12.29 12.49 13.88
C ILE A 174 12.53 13.36 15.12
N TYR A 175 13.79 13.47 15.52
CA TYR A 175 14.23 14.34 16.59
C TYR A 175 14.66 15.69 16.03
N ASN A 176 13.92 16.72 16.40
CA ASN A 176 14.24 18.10 16.01
C ASN A 176 15.09 18.70 17.13
N ASN A 177 16.37 18.87 16.85
CA ASN A 177 17.29 19.62 17.73
C ASN A 177 17.08 21.12 17.55
#